data_2eb777e3113d8aa054ce72e916abe45a
#
_entry.id   2eb777e3113d8aa054ce72e916abe45a
#
_cell.length_a   1.000
_cell.length_b   1.000
_cell.length_c   1.000
_cell.angle_alpha   90.00
_cell.angle_beta   90.00
_cell.angle_gamma   90.00
#
_symmetry.space_group_name_H-M   'P 1'
#
loop_
_entity.id
_entity.type
_entity.pdbx_description
1 polymer ?
#
loop_
_entity_poly.entity_id
_entity_poly.type
_entity_poly.pdbx_seq_one_letter_code
_entity_poly.pdbx_strand_id
1 'polypeptide(L)'
;MNLTELNKIAEAMVAGDRGLLAADESTGTIKRRFDTISLPSTEDARRDYREMLFRADGLGRYISGVILYDETLRQSAKDGTKLAALLTSQNILPGIKVDAGAMELPGSPNEKITEGLDGLPKRVAEYAQLGAKFAKWRAVIEIGAGMPSPYCVRTNAHALARYARICQEGGIVPIVEPEVLMDGAHDIEACAETTEFTLNETFRELQLQGVALEGMILKPNMVIAGKKCPKQAGIEEVAARTVATLRRCVPSAVPGIMFLSGGQSEADATAHLNAMNKNFRPLPWKLSYSYGRALQDSALKTWAGKSENVTAAQKRLIQRAQLNSAACAAKYMGEAA
;
A
#
# COMPACT_ATOMS: atom_id res chain seq x y z
N MET A 1 -17.72 4.63 17.18
CA MET A 1 -16.46 3.96 16.88
C MET A 1 -16.23 2.82 17.87
N ASN A 2 -15.98 1.59 17.38
CA ASN A 2 -15.60 0.43 18.22
C ASN A 2 -14.09 0.18 18.09
N LEU A 3 -13.29 0.76 19.01
CA LEU A 3 -11.84 0.69 18.94
C LEU A 3 -11.32 -0.76 19.07
N THR A 4 -11.95 -1.59 19.91
CA THR A 4 -11.55 -3.00 20.07
C THR A 4 -11.65 -3.77 18.76
N GLU A 5 -12.70 -3.55 17.98
CA GLU A 5 -12.85 -4.21 16.68
C GLU A 5 -11.87 -3.67 15.64
N LEU A 6 -11.66 -2.35 15.60
CA LEU A 6 -10.65 -1.74 14.72
C LEU A 6 -9.24 -2.26 15.03
N ASN A 7 -8.87 -2.37 16.29
CA ASN A 7 -7.58 -2.90 16.70
C ASN A 7 -7.41 -4.37 16.28
N LYS A 8 -8.42 -5.23 16.51
CA LYS A 8 -8.41 -6.63 16.04
C LYS A 8 -8.19 -6.75 14.54
N ILE A 9 -8.85 -5.90 13.74
CA ILE A 9 -8.69 -5.90 12.29
C ILE A 9 -7.28 -5.44 11.93
N ALA A 10 -6.78 -4.34 12.52
CA ALA A 10 -5.45 -3.82 12.26
C ALA A 10 -4.34 -4.84 12.62
N GLU A 11 -4.47 -5.52 13.76
CA GLU A 11 -3.57 -6.61 14.15
C GLU A 11 -3.64 -7.80 13.18
N ALA A 12 -4.85 -8.20 12.75
CA ALA A 12 -5.04 -9.28 11.79
C ALA A 12 -4.38 -8.98 10.43
N MET A 13 -4.32 -7.70 10.02
CA MET A 13 -3.67 -7.28 8.78
C MET A 13 -2.16 -7.55 8.80
N VAL A 14 -1.50 -7.46 9.95
CA VAL A 14 -0.05 -7.62 10.11
C VAL A 14 0.36 -8.94 10.78
N ALA A 15 -0.60 -9.83 11.03
CA ALA A 15 -0.36 -11.11 11.70
C ALA A 15 0.24 -12.16 10.75
N GLY A 16 1.07 -13.07 11.30
CA GLY A 16 1.52 -14.28 10.63
C GLY A 16 2.45 -14.05 9.44
N ASP A 17 3.30 -13.03 9.49
CA ASP A 17 4.25 -12.67 8.43
C ASP A 17 3.57 -12.42 7.07
N ARG A 18 2.29 -12.07 7.08
CA ARG A 18 1.50 -11.76 5.89
C ARG A 18 1.54 -10.26 5.58
N GLY A 19 1.27 -9.95 4.32
CA GLY A 19 1.16 -8.57 3.86
C GLY A 19 -0.11 -8.31 3.08
N LEU A 20 -0.17 -7.17 2.39
CA LEU A 20 -1.31 -6.77 1.57
C LEU A 20 -0.95 -6.80 0.09
N LEU A 21 -1.90 -7.24 -0.72
CA LEU A 21 -1.89 -7.05 -2.16
C LEU A 21 -2.63 -5.74 -2.48
N ALA A 22 -1.91 -4.77 -3.06
CA ALA A 22 -2.52 -3.55 -3.58
C ALA A 22 -2.98 -3.79 -5.03
N ALA A 23 -4.27 -4.12 -5.20
CA ALA A 23 -4.93 -4.33 -6.48
C ALA A 23 -5.98 -3.23 -6.75
N ASP A 24 -5.65 -2.02 -6.31
CA ASP A 24 -6.52 -0.84 -6.30
C ASP A 24 -6.25 0.15 -7.42
N GLU A 25 -5.58 -0.30 -8.48
CA GLU A 25 -5.30 0.53 -9.65
C GLU A 25 -6.61 1.11 -10.20
N SER A 26 -6.68 2.45 -10.29
CA SER A 26 -7.75 3.14 -10.99
C SER A 26 -7.78 2.74 -12.46
N THR A 27 -8.90 2.99 -13.16
CA THR A 27 -9.06 2.67 -14.58
C THR A 27 -7.90 3.20 -15.44
N GLY A 28 -7.43 4.42 -15.18
CA GLY A 28 -6.27 4.97 -15.91
C GLY A 28 -4.95 4.31 -15.54
N THR A 29 -4.79 3.88 -14.29
CA THR A 29 -3.56 3.21 -13.85
C THR A 29 -3.48 1.77 -14.37
N ILE A 30 -4.57 1.01 -14.28
CA ILE A 30 -4.58 -0.37 -14.82
C ILE A 30 -4.44 -0.37 -16.34
N LYS A 31 -5.01 0.63 -17.03
CA LYS A 31 -4.80 0.80 -18.48
C LYS A 31 -3.31 0.89 -18.81
N ARG A 32 -2.56 1.78 -18.13
CA ARG A 32 -1.10 1.90 -18.36
C ARG A 32 -0.34 0.60 -18.10
N ARG A 33 -0.80 -0.23 -17.17
CA ARG A 33 -0.21 -1.56 -16.94
C ARG A 33 -0.56 -2.53 -18.06
N PHE A 34 -1.80 -2.54 -18.52
CA PHE A 34 -2.23 -3.39 -19.65
C PHE A 34 -1.58 -2.97 -20.96
N ASP A 35 -1.28 -1.70 -21.16
CA ASP A 35 -0.52 -1.22 -22.33
C ASP A 35 0.86 -1.88 -22.43
N THR A 36 1.50 -2.27 -21.30
CA THR A 36 2.80 -2.97 -21.30
C THR A 36 2.73 -4.42 -21.83
N ILE A 37 1.53 -4.98 -21.89
CA ILE A 37 1.25 -6.32 -22.42
C ILE A 37 0.34 -6.27 -23.67
N SER A 38 0.15 -5.08 -24.25
CA SER A 38 -0.70 -4.83 -25.42
C SER A 38 -2.15 -5.31 -25.24
N LEU A 39 -2.71 -5.22 -24.03
CA LEU A 39 -4.06 -5.66 -23.72
C LEU A 39 -5.00 -4.43 -23.61
N PRO A 40 -6.13 -4.39 -24.35
CA PRO A 40 -7.16 -3.37 -24.16
C PRO A 40 -7.75 -3.41 -22.74
N SER A 41 -7.85 -2.22 -22.10
CA SER A 41 -8.40 -2.11 -20.73
C SER A 41 -9.93 -2.03 -20.77
N THR A 42 -10.58 -3.14 -21.15
CA THR A 42 -12.03 -3.30 -21.05
C THR A 42 -12.43 -3.66 -19.61
N GLU A 43 -13.71 -3.50 -19.27
CA GLU A 43 -14.23 -3.90 -17.96
C GLU A 43 -14.00 -5.41 -17.72
N ASP A 44 -14.27 -6.22 -18.72
CA ASP A 44 -14.05 -7.67 -18.67
C ASP A 44 -12.57 -8.02 -18.46
N ALA A 45 -11.65 -7.38 -19.17
CA ALA A 45 -10.22 -7.63 -18.99
C ALA A 45 -9.74 -7.24 -17.57
N ARG A 46 -10.27 -6.15 -17.03
CA ARG A 46 -9.96 -5.74 -15.64
C ARG A 46 -10.53 -6.72 -14.62
N ARG A 47 -11.78 -7.17 -14.81
CA ARG A 47 -12.40 -8.22 -14.00
C ARG A 47 -11.59 -9.52 -14.06
N ASP A 48 -11.27 -10.00 -15.25
CA ASP A 48 -10.55 -11.26 -15.49
C ASP A 48 -9.17 -11.25 -14.85
N TYR A 49 -8.47 -10.12 -14.93
CA TYR A 49 -7.20 -9.94 -14.25
C TYR A 49 -7.34 -10.05 -12.72
N ARG A 50 -8.30 -9.35 -12.12
CA ARG A 50 -8.55 -9.40 -10.68
C ARG A 50 -9.03 -10.78 -10.22
N GLU A 51 -9.94 -11.39 -10.97
CA GLU A 51 -10.37 -12.77 -10.71
C GLU A 51 -9.20 -13.75 -10.73
N MET A 52 -8.31 -13.64 -11.71
CA MET A 52 -7.10 -14.46 -11.81
C MET A 52 -6.24 -14.31 -10.53
N LEU A 53 -6.00 -13.09 -10.06
CA LEU A 53 -5.22 -12.85 -8.84
C LEU A 53 -5.92 -13.44 -7.60
N PHE A 54 -7.22 -13.22 -7.45
CA PHE A 54 -7.96 -13.58 -6.23
C PHE A 54 -8.28 -15.08 -6.15
N ARG A 55 -8.27 -15.79 -7.25
CA ARG A 55 -8.41 -17.26 -7.29
C ARG A 55 -7.09 -18.01 -7.16
N ALA A 56 -5.95 -17.32 -6.97
CA ALA A 56 -4.69 -18.02 -6.76
C ALA A 56 -4.75 -18.85 -5.48
N ASP A 57 -4.63 -20.17 -5.61
CA ASP A 57 -4.74 -21.10 -4.49
C ASP A 57 -3.63 -20.88 -3.47
N GLY A 58 -4.01 -20.86 -2.20
CA GLY A 58 -3.10 -20.63 -1.07
C GLY A 58 -2.67 -19.16 -0.88
N LEU A 59 -3.26 -18.19 -1.61
CA LEU A 59 -2.94 -16.77 -1.47
C LEU A 59 -3.09 -16.28 -0.03
N GLY A 60 -4.11 -16.72 0.70
CA GLY A 60 -4.38 -16.36 2.08
C GLY A 60 -3.30 -16.80 3.08
N ARG A 61 -2.37 -17.67 2.68
CA ARG A 61 -1.19 -18.02 3.51
C ARG A 61 -0.20 -16.88 3.63
N TYR A 62 -0.14 -16.00 2.63
CA TYR A 62 0.85 -14.92 2.52
C TYR A 62 0.22 -13.54 2.49
N ILE A 63 -1.05 -13.42 2.09
CA ILE A 63 -1.79 -12.17 1.96
C ILE A 63 -2.90 -12.13 3.02
N SER A 64 -2.87 -11.11 3.88
CA SER A 64 -3.87 -10.86 4.92
C SER A 64 -5.03 -10.01 4.44
N GLY A 65 -4.81 -9.18 3.42
CA GLY A 65 -5.85 -8.32 2.84
C GLY A 65 -5.50 -7.85 1.44
N VAL A 66 -6.53 -7.44 0.70
CA VAL A 66 -6.40 -6.89 -0.65
C VAL A 66 -7.07 -5.54 -0.70
N ILE A 67 -6.34 -4.52 -1.17
CA ILE A 67 -6.92 -3.20 -1.45
C ILE A 67 -7.58 -3.27 -2.83
N LEU A 68 -8.88 -3.01 -2.89
CA LEU A 68 -9.68 -3.04 -4.10
C LEU A 68 -9.94 -1.63 -4.63
N TYR A 69 -10.19 -1.52 -5.93
CA TYR A 69 -10.80 -0.37 -6.54
C TYR A 69 -12.34 -0.46 -6.45
N ASP A 70 -13.06 0.65 -6.50
CA ASP A 70 -14.53 0.68 -6.34
C ASP A 70 -15.23 -0.27 -7.32
N GLU A 71 -14.86 -0.23 -8.62
CA GLU A 71 -15.36 -1.16 -9.65
C GLU A 71 -15.21 -2.61 -9.19
N THR A 72 -14.03 -2.99 -8.71
CA THR A 72 -13.70 -4.38 -8.33
C THR A 72 -14.48 -4.86 -7.10
N LEU A 73 -14.70 -3.99 -6.11
CA LEU A 73 -15.50 -4.34 -4.92
C LEU A 73 -16.95 -4.67 -5.30
N ARG A 74 -17.47 -4.05 -6.36
CA ARG A 74 -18.84 -4.26 -6.83
C ARG A 74 -18.99 -5.42 -7.81
N GLN A 75 -17.91 -5.80 -8.51
CA GLN A 75 -17.90 -6.81 -9.55
C GLN A 75 -18.08 -8.24 -9.02
N SER A 76 -18.54 -9.08 -9.93
CA SER A 76 -18.57 -10.53 -9.75
C SER A 76 -17.65 -11.20 -10.76
N ALA A 77 -17.11 -12.33 -10.39
CA ALA A 77 -16.36 -13.25 -11.23
C ALA A 77 -17.26 -13.83 -12.35
N LYS A 78 -16.69 -14.54 -13.30
CA LYS A 78 -17.43 -15.16 -14.43
C LYS A 78 -18.52 -16.13 -13.99
N ASP A 79 -18.36 -16.77 -12.84
CA ASP A 79 -19.35 -17.70 -12.27
C ASP A 79 -20.40 -17.01 -11.39
N GLY A 80 -20.41 -15.67 -11.33
CA GLY A 80 -21.34 -14.89 -10.54
C GLY A 80 -20.89 -14.66 -9.09
N THR A 81 -19.82 -15.29 -8.61
CA THR A 81 -19.28 -15.09 -7.26
C THR A 81 -18.76 -13.66 -7.10
N LYS A 82 -19.12 -12.95 -6.04
CA LYS A 82 -18.54 -11.62 -5.76
C LYS A 82 -17.03 -11.71 -5.61
N LEU A 83 -16.27 -10.79 -6.25
CA LEU A 83 -14.81 -10.79 -6.16
C LEU A 83 -14.33 -10.64 -4.71
N ALA A 84 -15.02 -9.85 -3.88
CA ALA A 84 -14.73 -9.76 -2.45
C ALA A 84 -14.98 -11.09 -1.71
N ALA A 85 -15.96 -11.89 -2.13
CA ALA A 85 -16.22 -13.21 -1.54
C ALA A 85 -15.13 -14.23 -1.84
N LEU A 86 -14.47 -14.13 -3.02
CA LEU A 86 -13.29 -14.96 -3.32
C LEU A 86 -12.14 -14.71 -2.34
N LEU A 87 -11.99 -13.47 -1.86
CA LEU A 87 -10.99 -13.12 -0.86
C LEU A 87 -11.36 -13.68 0.52
N THR A 88 -12.59 -13.45 0.98
CA THR A 88 -13.03 -13.89 2.30
C THR A 88 -13.02 -15.42 2.44
N SER A 89 -13.29 -16.17 1.35
CA SER A 89 -13.21 -17.65 1.35
C SER A 89 -11.78 -18.17 1.61
N GLN A 90 -10.76 -17.33 1.43
CA GLN A 90 -9.36 -17.63 1.73
C GLN A 90 -8.85 -16.94 3.01
N ASN A 91 -9.73 -16.40 3.86
CA ASN A 91 -9.39 -15.61 5.04
C ASN A 91 -8.56 -14.35 4.72
N ILE A 92 -8.84 -13.72 3.57
CA ILE A 92 -8.24 -12.47 3.14
C ILE A 92 -9.26 -11.35 3.35
N LEU A 93 -8.85 -10.27 4.02
CA LEU A 93 -9.69 -9.11 4.30
C LEU A 93 -9.86 -8.26 3.03
N PRO A 94 -11.10 -7.96 2.60
CA PRO A 94 -11.34 -6.98 1.55
C PRO A 94 -11.10 -5.56 2.08
N GLY A 95 -10.38 -4.74 1.33
CA GLY A 95 -10.19 -3.33 1.59
C GLY A 95 -10.52 -2.50 0.37
N ILE A 96 -10.57 -1.18 0.50
CA ILE A 96 -11.04 -0.27 -0.53
C ILE A 96 -10.19 1.00 -0.63
N LYS A 97 -9.77 1.37 -1.83
CA LYS A 97 -9.23 2.70 -2.11
C LYS A 97 -10.37 3.72 -2.13
N VAL A 98 -10.30 4.75 -1.29
CA VAL A 98 -11.36 5.75 -1.15
C VAL A 98 -10.99 7.15 -1.63
N ASP A 99 -9.71 7.41 -1.89
CA ASP A 99 -9.28 8.69 -2.49
C ASP A 99 -9.72 8.80 -3.96
N ALA A 100 -9.94 10.03 -4.43
CA ALA A 100 -10.30 10.35 -5.80
C ALA A 100 -9.07 10.62 -6.70
N GLY A 101 -7.87 10.55 -6.14
CA GLY A 101 -6.60 10.78 -6.84
C GLY A 101 -5.93 12.09 -6.45
N ALA A 102 -4.67 12.24 -6.86
CA ALA A 102 -3.86 13.42 -6.62
C ALA A 102 -4.08 14.45 -7.75
N MET A 103 -4.41 15.68 -7.37
CA MET A 103 -4.61 16.83 -8.24
C MET A 103 -3.54 17.90 -7.97
N GLU A 104 -3.41 18.89 -8.83
CA GLU A 104 -2.53 20.03 -8.56
C GLU A 104 -2.97 20.77 -7.30
N LEU A 105 -2.01 21.11 -6.45
CA LEU A 105 -2.28 21.90 -5.24
C LEU A 105 -2.41 23.38 -5.62
N PRO A 106 -3.59 24.01 -5.48
CA PRO A 106 -3.76 25.41 -5.79
C PRO A 106 -2.76 26.29 -5.04
N GLY A 107 -2.10 27.20 -5.76
CA GLY A 107 -1.09 28.10 -5.19
C GLY A 107 0.29 27.45 -4.94
N SER A 108 0.50 26.20 -5.32
CA SER A 108 1.79 25.51 -5.22
C SER A 108 2.07 24.69 -6.49
N PRO A 109 2.63 25.30 -7.53
CA PRO A 109 2.91 24.61 -8.79
C PRO A 109 3.79 23.36 -8.59
N ASN A 110 3.48 22.29 -9.31
CA ASN A 110 4.16 20.98 -9.26
C ASN A 110 3.95 20.17 -7.98
N GLU A 111 3.23 20.68 -7.00
CA GLU A 111 2.84 19.91 -5.82
C GLU A 111 1.41 19.38 -5.95
N LYS A 112 1.07 18.36 -5.20
CA LYS A 112 -0.22 17.65 -5.31
C LYS A 112 -0.98 17.70 -3.99
N ILE A 113 -2.31 17.71 -4.09
CA ILE A 113 -3.25 17.40 -3.02
C ILE A 113 -4.10 16.20 -3.44
N THR A 114 -4.34 15.28 -2.53
CA THR A 114 -5.25 14.16 -2.81
C THR A 114 -6.66 14.55 -2.42
N GLU A 115 -7.59 14.36 -3.33
CA GLU A 115 -9.01 14.68 -3.17
C GLU A 115 -9.85 13.46 -2.83
N GLY A 116 -11.13 13.69 -2.46
CA GLY A 116 -12.11 12.63 -2.22
C GLY A 116 -12.73 12.65 -0.81
N LEU A 117 -12.55 13.72 -0.03
CA LEU A 117 -13.15 13.86 1.30
C LEU A 117 -14.66 14.17 1.23
N ASP A 118 -15.10 14.84 0.17
CA ASP A 118 -16.51 15.19 0.01
C ASP A 118 -17.37 13.94 -0.15
N GLY A 119 -18.41 13.83 0.69
CA GLY A 119 -19.29 12.66 0.72
C GLY A 119 -18.64 11.37 1.23
N LEU A 120 -17.38 11.40 1.70
CA LEU A 120 -16.65 10.22 2.17
C LEU A 120 -17.38 9.46 3.29
N PRO A 121 -18.01 10.08 4.30
CA PRO A 121 -18.74 9.33 5.32
C PRO A 121 -19.82 8.41 4.75
N LYS A 122 -20.56 8.89 3.75
CA LYS A 122 -21.61 8.10 3.07
C LYS A 122 -20.99 6.92 2.30
N ARG A 123 -19.90 7.17 1.54
CA ARG A 123 -19.20 6.10 0.81
C ARG A 123 -18.57 5.06 1.74
N VAL A 124 -18.00 5.48 2.87
CA VAL A 124 -17.44 4.56 3.87
C VAL A 124 -18.52 3.64 4.44
N ALA A 125 -19.71 4.18 4.77
CA ALA A 125 -20.82 3.39 5.24
C ALA A 125 -21.29 2.35 4.19
N GLU A 126 -21.35 2.74 2.93
CA GLU A 126 -21.66 1.82 1.81
C GLU A 126 -20.60 0.73 1.66
N TYR A 127 -19.31 1.08 1.67
CA TYR A 127 -18.23 0.12 1.54
C TYR A 127 -18.17 -0.88 2.71
N ALA A 128 -18.47 -0.44 3.92
CA ALA A 128 -18.61 -1.32 5.07
C ALA A 128 -19.73 -2.36 4.86
N GLN A 129 -20.88 -1.94 4.31
CA GLN A 129 -22.00 -2.84 3.95
C GLN A 129 -21.60 -3.82 2.82
N LEU A 130 -20.76 -3.40 1.87
CA LEU A 130 -20.22 -4.27 0.83
C LEU A 130 -19.12 -5.22 1.33
N GLY A 131 -18.76 -5.16 2.62
CA GLY A 131 -17.84 -6.07 3.28
C GLY A 131 -16.42 -5.58 3.43
N ALA A 132 -16.11 -4.33 3.05
CA ALA A 132 -14.79 -3.76 3.27
C ALA A 132 -14.47 -3.67 4.77
N LYS A 133 -13.27 -4.10 5.16
CA LYS A 133 -12.76 -4.10 6.53
C LYS A 133 -11.75 -2.99 6.78
N PHE A 134 -11.12 -2.49 5.74
CA PHE A 134 -10.17 -1.40 5.79
C PHE A 134 -10.26 -0.53 4.53
N ALA A 135 -9.77 0.69 4.64
CA ALA A 135 -9.69 1.64 3.53
C ALA A 135 -8.26 2.10 3.31
N LYS A 136 -7.98 2.65 2.13
CA LYS A 136 -6.67 3.24 1.82
C LYS A 136 -6.85 4.62 1.18
N TRP A 137 -6.02 5.57 1.62
CA TRP A 137 -5.87 6.89 1.04
C TRP A 137 -4.38 7.22 0.88
N ARG A 138 -3.99 7.59 -0.33
CA ARG A 138 -2.60 7.91 -0.69
C ARG A 138 -2.44 9.41 -0.88
N ALA A 139 -1.55 10.03 -0.12
CA ALA A 139 -0.97 11.33 -0.45
C ALA A 139 0.37 11.14 -1.17
N VAL A 140 0.73 12.05 -2.06
CA VAL A 140 2.00 12.01 -2.79
C VAL A 140 2.79 13.29 -2.54
N ILE A 141 4.02 13.12 -2.09
CA ILE A 141 4.96 14.20 -1.75
C ILE A 141 6.18 14.06 -2.65
N GLU A 142 6.45 15.08 -3.43
CA GLU A 142 7.55 15.10 -4.39
C GLU A 142 8.75 15.84 -3.82
N ILE A 143 9.97 15.32 -4.05
CA ILE A 143 11.22 15.99 -3.69
C ILE A 143 11.78 16.67 -4.93
N GLY A 144 12.01 17.99 -4.84
CA GLY A 144 12.56 18.80 -5.93
C GLY A 144 13.11 20.13 -5.44
N ALA A 145 13.47 21.02 -6.35
CA ALA A 145 13.92 22.35 -5.99
C ALA A 145 12.80 23.14 -5.26
N GLY A 146 13.00 23.43 -3.98
CA GLY A 146 11.99 24.08 -3.13
C GLY A 146 10.77 23.22 -2.77
N MET A 147 10.82 21.91 -3.02
CA MET A 147 9.76 20.96 -2.72
C MET A 147 10.26 19.82 -1.83
N PRO A 148 9.39 19.28 -0.93
CA PRO A 148 8.03 19.73 -0.68
C PRO A 148 7.97 21.03 0.12
N SER A 149 6.97 21.87 -0.18
CA SER A 149 6.67 23.02 0.67
C SER A 149 5.98 22.55 1.97
N PRO A 150 6.12 23.30 3.08
CA PRO A 150 5.34 23.03 4.29
C PRO A 150 3.83 23.08 4.06
N TYR A 151 3.39 23.88 3.09
CA TYR A 151 1.98 23.95 2.69
C TYR A 151 1.49 22.63 2.11
N CYS A 152 2.23 22.04 1.17
CA CYS A 152 1.89 20.75 0.58
C CYS A 152 1.83 19.64 1.63
N VAL A 153 2.87 19.51 2.46
CA VAL A 153 2.93 18.44 3.47
C VAL A 153 1.78 18.56 4.47
N ARG A 154 1.54 19.76 5.00
CA ARG A 154 0.49 19.98 6.03
C ARG A 154 -0.92 19.79 5.48
N THR A 155 -1.20 20.25 4.27
CA THR A 155 -2.51 20.07 3.63
C THR A 155 -2.81 18.59 3.39
N ASN A 156 -1.82 17.83 2.92
CA ASN A 156 -1.96 16.38 2.76
C ASN A 156 -2.06 15.63 4.09
N ALA A 157 -1.29 16.02 5.10
CA ALA A 157 -1.37 15.45 6.45
C ALA A 157 -2.78 15.66 7.06
N HIS A 158 -3.34 16.87 6.91
CA HIS A 158 -4.71 17.16 7.33
C HIS A 158 -5.74 16.27 6.61
N ALA A 159 -5.61 16.12 5.30
CA ALA A 159 -6.52 15.27 4.53
C ALA A 159 -6.42 13.79 4.94
N LEU A 160 -5.20 13.27 5.15
CA LEU A 160 -4.96 11.91 5.66
C LEU A 160 -5.59 11.67 7.02
N ALA A 161 -5.46 12.62 7.96
CA ALA A 161 -6.03 12.49 9.28
C ALA A 161 -7.57 12.56 9.27
N ARG A 162 -8.13 13.47 8.47
CA ARG A 162 -9.58 13.60 8.29
C ARG A 162 -10.19 12.34 7.68
N TYR A 163 -9.56 11.80 6.65
CA TYR A 163 -9.93 10.52 6.06
C TYR A 163 -9.89 9.39 7.09
N ALA A 164 -8.79 9.30 7.87
CA ALA A 164 -8.62 8.23 8.84
C ALA A 164 -9.70 8.26 9.92
N ARG A 165 -10.02 9.45 10.44
CA ARG A 165 -11.11 9.63 11.41
C ARG A 165 -12.46 9.20 10.87
N ILE A 166 -12.81 9.60 9.64
CA ILE A 166 -14.06 9.21 8.97
C ILE A 166 -14.15 7.68 8.84
N CYS A 167 -13.06 7.01 8.45
CA CYS A 167 -13.03 5.55 8.34
C CYS A 167 -13.27 4.87 9.68
N GLN A 168 -12.62 5.33 10.75
CA GLN A 168 -12.80 4.76 12.09
C GLN A 168 -14.23 4.94 12.62
N GLU A 169 -14.85 6.07 12.37
CA GLU A 169 -16.26 6.30 12.71
C GLU A 169 -17.19 5.38 11.92
N GLY A 170 -16.85 5.09 10.66
CA GLY A 170 -17.55 4.13 9.81
C GLY A 170 -17.23 2.65 10.09
N GLY A 171 -16.38 2.35 11.09
CA GLY A 171 -16.06 0.99 11.53
C GLY A 171 -15.08 0.24 10.63
N ILE A 172 -14.30 0.94 9.79
CA ILE A 172 -13.24 0.34 8.95
C ILE A 172 -11.87 0.92 9.29
N VAL A 173 -10.82 0.09 9.20
CA VAL A 173 -9.44 0.46 9.54
C VAL A 173 -8.85 1.34 8.45
N PRO A 174 -8.34 2.55 8.72
CA PRO A 174 -7.64 3.35 7.74
C PRO A 174 -6.19 2.89 7.54
N ILE A 175 -5.78 2.72 6.30
CA ILE A 175 -4.38 2.71 5.89
C ILE A 175 -4.00 4.14 5.51
N VAL A 176 -3.13 4.75 6.29
CA VAL A 176 -2.62 6.09 6.08
C VAL A 176 -1.34 6.00 5.25
N GLU A 177 -1.37 6.52 4.00
CA GLU A 177 -0.28 6.39 3.03
C GLU A 177 0.32 7.76 2.65
N PRO A 178 1.21 8.34 3.49
CA PRO A 178 1.94 9.56 3.17
C PRO A 178 3.20 9.21 2.36
N GLU A 179 3.06 9.03 1.04
CA GLU A 179 4.16 8.58 0.19
C GLU A 179 5.06 9.72 -0.24
N VAL A 180 6.35 9.65 0.13
CA VAL A 180 7.41 10.44 -0.50
C VAL A 180 7.90 9.71 -1.74
N LEU A 181 7.81 10.40 -2.90
CA LEU A 181 8.09 9.79 -4.20
C LEU A 181 9.60 9.62 -4.43
N MET A 182 9.95 8.52 -5.09
CA MET A 182 11.33 8.17 -5.45
C MET A 182 11.71 8.58 -6.90
N ASP A 183 10.90 9.39 -7.56
CA ASP A 183 11.07 9.66 -9.00
C ASP A 183 12.11 10.75 -9.31
N GLY A 184 12.63 11.45 -8.31
CA GLY A 184 13.62 12.51 -8.44
C GLY A 184 15.08 12.07 -8.51
N ALA A 185 16.00 13.06 -8.40
CA ALA A 185 17.43 12.87 -8.34
C ALA A 185 18.03 13.09 -6.93
N HIS A 186 17.16 13.15 -5.93
CA HIS A 186 17.54 13.32 -4.53
C HIS A 186 18.33 12.11 -4.00
N ASP A 187 19.23 12.35 -3.08
CA ASP A 187 19.94 11.29 -2.35
C ASP A 187 19.07 10.69 -1.21
N ILE A 188 19.62 9.70 -0.54
CA ILE A 188 18.93 9.01 0.55
C ILE A 188 18.72 9.93 1.77
N GLU A 189 19.60 10.89 2.01
CA GLU A 189 19.49 11.84 3.12
C GLU A 189 18.30 12.78 2.91
N ALA A 190 18.16 13.37 1.74
CA ALA A 190 17.02 14.21 1.39
C ALA A 190 15.69 13.43 1.47
N CYS A 191 15.70 12.15 1.09
CA CYS A 191 14.55 11.26 1.28
C CYS A 191 14.24 11.05 2.76
N ALA A 192 15.28 10.81 3.60
CA ALA A 192 15.09 10.63 5.04
C ALA A 192 14.49 11.87 5.69
N GLU A 193 15.05 13.04 5.43
CA GLU A 193 14.59 14.34 5.98
C GLU A 193 13.14 14.64 5.57
N THR A 194 12.82 14.46 4.29
CA THR A 194 11.47 14.68 3.77
C THR A 194 10.47 13.68 4.36
N THR A 195 10.86 12.41 4.49
CA THR A 195 10.00 11.37 5.09
C THR A 195 9.78 11.66 6.57
N GLU A 196 10.81 12.08 7.32
CA GLU A 196 10.71 12.47 8.73
C GLU A 196 9.75 13.65 8.91
N PHE A 197 9.91 14.71 8.11
CA PHE A 197 9.00 15.86 8.13
C PHE A 197 7.55 15.46 7.81
N THR A 198 7.36 14.66 6.76
CA THR A 198 6.02 14.22 6.32
C THR A 198 5.33 13.35 7.38
N LEU A 199 6.06 12.42 8.00
CA LEU A 199 5.51 11.57 9.06
C LEU A 199 5.17 12.36 10.31
N ASN A 200 6.02 13.28 10.74
CA ASN A 200 5.79 14.13 11.92
C ASN A 200 4.51 14.99 11.75
N GLU A 201 4.33 15.64 10.61
CA GLU A 201 3.11 16.42 10.34
C GLU A 201 1.89 15.49 10.23
N THR A 202 2.03 14.31 9.65
CA THR A 202 0.94 13.33 9.56
C THR A 202 0.49 12.87 10.94
N PHE A 203 1.40 12.46 11.83
CA PHE A 203 1.04 12.02 13.19
C PHE A 203 0.53 13.16 14.06
N ARG A 204 1.02 14.38 13.87
CA ARG A 204 0.47 15.56 14.52
C ARG A 204 -1.01 15.76 14.15
N GLU A 205 -1.34 15.69 12.87
CA GLU A 205 -2.73 15.84 12.40
C GLU A 205 -3.62 14.66 12.84
N LEU A 206 -3.12 13.43 12.82
CA LEU A 206 -3.83 12.26 13.34
C LEU A 206 -4.22 12.45 14.82
N GLN A 207 -3.30 12.97 15.63
CA GLN A 207 -3.55 13.26 17.04
C GLN A 207 -4.58 14.40 17.21
N LEU A 208 -4.43 15.51 16.48
CA LEU A 208 -5.35 16.65 16.55
C LEU A 208 -6.78 16.26 16.19
N GLN A 209 -6.95 15.34 15.26
CA GLN A 209 -8.27 14.88 14.80
C GLN A 209 -8.79 13.65 15.57
N GLY A 210 -8.08 13.24 16.64
CA GLY A 210 -8.51 12.18 17.55
C GLY A 210 -8.56 10.78 16.88
N VAL A 211 -7.66 10.51 15.93
CA VAL A 211 -7.52 9.18 15.32
C VAL A 211 -6.88 8.23 16.32
N ALA A 212 -7.52 7.09 16.56
CA ALA A 212 -6.97 6.03 17.40
C ALA A 212 -5.87 5.27 16.64
N LEU A 213 -4.64 5.39 17.12
CA LEU A 213 -3.47 4.82 16.44
C LEU A 213 -3.46 3.30 16.45
N GLU A 214 -4.05 2.67 17.46
CA GLU A 214 -4.22 1.23 17.58
C GLU A 214 -5.16 0.64 16.52
N GLY A 215 -6.02 1.48 15.94
CA GLY A 215 -7.00 1.11 14.92
C GLY A 215 -6.63 1.58 13.51
N MET A 216 -5.34 1.74 13.19
CA MET A 216 -4.86 2.13 11.87
C MET A 216 -3.64 1.31 11.43
N ILE A 217 -3.30 1.40 10.14
CA ILE A 217 -2.03 0.91 9.57
C ILE A 217 -1.33 2.09 8.89
N LEU A 218 -0.02 2.19 9.09
CA LEU A 218 0.82 3.12 8.35
C LEU A 218 1.36 2.45 7.09
N LYS A 219 1.27 3.13 5.93
CA LYS A 219 1.85 2.67 4.66
C LYS A 219 2.81 3.71 4.10
N PRO A 220 4.05 3.76 4.58
CA PRO A 220 5.04 4.71 4.09
C PRO A 220 5.86 4.15 2.94
N ASN A 221 6.63 5.03 2.28
CA ASN A 221 7.78 4.64 1.48
C ASN A 221 8.91 4.08 2.36
N MET A 222 9.82 3.31 1.79
CA MET A 222 11.15 3.11 2.34
C MET A 222 12.01 4.36 2.06
N VAL A 223 12.99 4.63 2.91
CA VAL A 223 13.94 5.73 2.70
C VAL A 223 15.01 5.27 1.72
N ILE A 224 14.94 5.78 0.49
CA ILE A 224 15.80 5.39 -0.63
C ILE A 224 16.23 6.63 -1.43
N ALA A 225 17.31 6.51 -2.16
CA ALA A 225 17.67 7.54 -3.14
C ALA A 225 16.66 7.56 -4.30
N GLY A 226 16.44 8.72 -4.89
CA GLY A 226 15.62 8.88 -6.08
C GLY A 226 16.16 8.08 -7.27
N LYS A 227 15.31 7.63 -8.16
CA LYS A 227 15.69 6.82 -9.34
C LYS A 227 16.72 7.47 -10.25
N LYS A 228 16.76 8.80 -10.28
CA LYS A 228 17.69 9.58 -11.10
C LYS A 228 18.97 9.98 -10.32
N CYS A 229 19.08 9.58 -9.05
CA CYS A 229 20.27 9.84 -8.27
C CYS A 229 21.43 8.95 -8.77
N PRO A 230 22.59 9.54 -9.09
CA PRO A 230 23.73 8.75 -9.59
C PRO A 230 24.30 7.79 -8.54
N LYS A 231 24.12 8.10 -7.24
CA LYS A 231 24.55 7.24 -6.13
C LYS A 231 23.33 6.58 -5.51
N GLN A 232 23.17 5.29 -5.74
CA GLN A 232 22.14 4.48 -5.11
C GLN A 232 22.66 3.89 -3.79
N ALA A 233 21.80 3.86 -2.77
CA ALA A 233 22.14 3.25 -1.48
C ALA A 233 22.01 1.72 -1.55
N GLY A 234 22.87 1.03 -0.81
CA GLY A 234 22.81 -0.42 -0.67
C GLY A 234 21.69 -0.88 0.28
N ILE A 235 21.39 -2.18 0.25
CA ILE A 235 20.29 -2.80 1.02
C ILE A 235 20.36 -2.47 2.51
N GLU A 236 21.54 -2.60 3.12
CA GLU A 236 21.75 -2.35 4.55
C GLU A 236 21.58 -0.87 4.92
N GLU A 237 22.03 0.03 4.05
CA GLU A 237 21.88 1.48 4.24
C GLU A 237 20.41 1.89 4.16
N VAL A 238 19.66 1.41 3.17
CA VAL A 238 18.22 1.62 3.04
C VAL A 238 17.48 1.12 4.28
N ALA A 239 17.80 -0.09 4.74
CA ALA A 239 17.18 -0.67 5.91
C ALA A 239 17.47 0.16 7.18
N ALA A 240 18.72 0.55 7.39
CA ALA A 240 19.15 1.34 8.54
C ALA A 240 18.49 2.72 8.56
N ARG A 241 18.50 3.44 7.43
CA ARG A 241 17.89 4.77 7.30
C ARG A 241 16.38 4.73 7.49
N THR A 242 15.72 3.75 6.85
CA THR A 242 14.26 3.58 7.00
C THR A 242 13.88 3.33 8.45
N VAL A 243 14.53 2.39 9.13
CA VAL A 243 14.21 2.09 10.53
C VAL A 243 14.54 3.27 11.46
N ALA A 244 15.64 3.98 11.22
CA ALA A 244 16.00 5.16 12.00
C ALA A 244 14.93 6.26 11.90
N THR A 245 14.46 6.57 10.68
CA THR A 245 13.38 7.54 10.45
C THR A 245 12.08 7.10 11.13
N LEU A 246 11.68 5.83 10.97
CA LEU A 246 10.46 5.32 11.61
C LEU A 246 10.52 5.40 13.14
N ARG A 247 11.66 5.08 13.76
CA ARG A 247 11.83 5.16 15.22
C ARG A 247 11.70 6.58 15.78
N ARG A 248 12.02 7.59 14.99
CA ARG A 248 11.88 9.00 15.37
C ARG A 248 10.44 9.52 15.25
N CYS A 249 9.67 8.98 14.29
CA CYS A 249 8.41 9.60 13.88
C CYS A 249 7.17 8.79 14.23
N VAL A 250 7.26 7.45 14.30
CA VAL A 250 6.07 6.58 14.39
C VAL A 250 5.81 6.16 15.84
N PRO A 251 4.66 6.55 16.41
CA PRO A 251 4.28 6.09 17.76
C PRO A 251 4.16 4.58 17.85
N SER A 252 4.57 4.02 18.98
CA SER A 252 4.53 2.58 19.26
C SER A 252 3.12 1.98 19.34
N ALA A 253 2.09 2.83 19.45
CA ALA A 253 0.68 2.42 19.47
C ALA A 253 0.18 1.93 18.08
N VAL A 254 0.87 2.25 16.99
CA VAL A 254 0.51 1.75 15.65
C VAL A 254 0.81 0.25 15.57
N PRO A 255 -0.16 -0.63 15.23
CA PRO A 255 0.05 -2.08 15.21
C PRO A 255 1.07 -2.54 14.18
N GLY A 256 1.13 -1.85 13.03
CA GLY A 256 2.05 -2.23 11.97
C GLY A 256 2.28 -1.17 10.90
N ILE A 257 3.41 -1.36 10.24
CA ILE A 257 3.89 -0.56 9.12
C ILE A 257 3.99 -1.48 7.90
N MET A 258 3.24 -1.16 6.86
CA MET A 258 3.18 -1.95 5.63
C MET A 258 3.69 -1.11 4.46
N PHE A 259 4.94 -1.31 4.08
CA PHE A 259 5.60 -0.48 3.07
C PHE A 259 4.94 -0.57 1.69
N LEU A 260 4.89 0.55 0.99
CA LEU A 260 4.71 0.55 -0.46
C LEU A 260 6.02 0.14 -1.17
N SER A 261 5.94 -0.35 -2.40
CA SER A 261 7.15 -0.67 -3.18
C SER A 261 7.74 0.53 -3.93
N GLY A 262 6.97 1.59 -4.18
CA GLY A 262 7.40 2.86 -4.78
C GLY A 262 8.07 2.75 -6.15
N GLY A 263 7.95 1.60 -6.83
CA GLY A 263 8.64 1.35 -8.09
C GLY A 263 10.07 0.83 -7.94
N GLN A 264 10.45 0.35 -6.77
CA GLN A 264 11.59 -0.56 -6.59
C GLN A 264 11.34 -1.84 -7.39
N SER A 265 12.40 -2.56 -7.75
CA SER A 265 12.25 -3.90 -8.32
C SER A 265 11.58 -4.86 -7.33
N GLU A 266 11.02 -5.95 -7.82
CA GLU A 266 10.43 -7.00 -6.98
C GLU A 266 11.46 -7.52 -5.95
N ALA A 267 12.71 -7.71 -6.38
CA ALA A 267 13.79 -8.22 -5.54
C ALA A 267 14.26 -7.18 -4.50
N ASP A 268 14.46 -5.92 -4.91
CA ASP A 268 14.93 -4.87 -3.99
C ASP A 268 13.93 -4.60 -2.87
N ALA A 269 12.64 -4.47 -3.22
CA ALA A 269 11.60 -4.26 -2.23
C ALA A 269 11.54 -5.39 -1.19
N THR A 270 11.74 -6.64 -1.63
CA THR A 270 11.79 -7.82 -0.74
C THR A 270 13.07 -7.82 0.10
N ALA A 271 14.22 -7.52 -0.50
CA ALA A 271 15.51 -7.51 0.20
C ALA A 271 15.58 -6.43 1.28
N HIS A 272 15.11 -5.21 0.98
CA HIS A 272 15.04 -4.13 1.95
C HIS A 272 14.15 -4.48 3.15
N LEU A 273 12.96 -5.04 2.90
CA LEU A 273 12.06 -5.49 3.96
C LEU A 273 12.71 -6.57 4.83
N ASN A 274 13.40 -7.53 4.19
CA ASN A 274 14.12 -8.58 4.90
C ASN A 274 15.24 -8.01 5.78
N ALA A 275 16.05 -7.10 5.26
CA ALA A 275 17.15 -6.49 6.00
C ALA A 275 16.64 -5.72 7.23
N MET A 276 15.53 -4.96 7.10
CA MET A 276 14.89 -4.30 8.23
C MET A 276 14.44 -5.30 9.31
N ASN A 277 13.76 -6.37 8.92
CA ASN A 277 13.28 -7.37 9.85
C ASN A 277 14.41 -8.21 10.48
N LYS A 278 15.50 -8.45 9.75
CA LYS A 278 16.64 -9.25 10.21
C LYS A 278 17.52 -8.50 11.20
N ASN A 279 17.83 -7.22 10.89
CA ASN A 279 18.90 -6.51 11.57
C ASN A 279 18.44 -5.59 12.70
N PHE A 280 17.12 -5.28 12.78
CA PHE A 280 16.62 -4.23 13.68
C PHE A 280 15.57 -4.68 14.70
N ARG A 281 15.20 -5.96 14.73
CA ARG A 281 14.31 -6.49 15.78
C ARG A 281 14.98 -6.51 17.16
N PRO A 282 14.25 -6.26 18.26
CA PRO A 282 12.81 -6.01 18.31
C PRO A 282 12.43 -4.57 17.90
N LEU A 283 11.26 -4.44 17.26
CA LEU A 283 10.63 -3.17 16.93
C LEU A 283 9.25 -3.10 17.61
N PRO A 284 8.74 -1.89 17.92
CA PRO A 284 7.40 -1.76 18.52
C PRO A 284 6.27 -2.13 17.56
N TRP A 285 6.51 -2.05 16.26
CA TRP A 285 5.55 -2.36 15.19
C TRP A 285 5.96 -3.63 14.44
N LYS A 286 4.98 -4.27 13.81
CA LYS A 286 5.25 -5.27 12.77
C LYS A 286 5.62 -4.54 11.48
N LEU A 287 6.73 -4.94 10.83
CA LEU A 287 7.09 -4.47 9.50
C LEU A 287 6.68 -5.51 8.45
N SER A 288 5.85 -5.07 7.50
CA SER A 288 5.31 -5.91 6.45
C SER A 288 5.22 -5.12 5.13
N TYR A 289 4.51 -5.65 4.16
CA TYR A 289 4.38 -5.09 2.82
C TYR A 289 2.92 -4.85 2.42
N SER A 290 2.72 -3.82 1.60
CA SER A 290 1.48 -3.55 0.88
C SER A 290 1.85 -3.21 -0.56
N TYR A 291 2.19 -4.25 -1.33
CA TYR A 291 2.78 -4.07 -2.65
C TYR A 291 1.75 -4.19 -3.78
N GLY A 292 1.91 -3.32 -4.77
CA GLY A 292 1.25 -3.42 -6.06
C GLY A 292 2.19 -4.08 -7.08
N ARG A 293 3.06 -3.29 -7.72
CA ARG A 293 3.98 -3.76 -8.75
C ARG A 293 4.89 -4.89 -8.28
N ALA A 294 5.50 -4.75 -7.12
CA ALA A 294 6.42 -5.78 -6.59
C ALA A 294 5.76 -7.13 -6.25
N LEU A 295 4.43 -7.24 -6.36
CA LEU A 295 3.71 -8.53 -6.30
C LEU A 295 3.11 -8.95 -7.64
N GLN A 296 2.82 -8.00 -8.53
CA GLN A 296 1.98 -8.24 -9.69
C GLN A 296 2.72 -8.22 -11.03
N ASP A 297 3.88 -7.54 -11.16
CA ASP A 297 4.49 -7.30 -12.46
C ASP A 297 4.86 -8.60 -13.19
N SER A 298 5.47 -9.56 -12.49
CA SER A 298 5.80 -10.87 -13.05
C SER A 298 4.54 -11.69 -13.40
N ALA A 299 3.51 -11.63 -12.56
CA ALA A 299 2.23 -12.30 -12.80
C ALA A 299 1.50 -11.69 -14.00
N LEU A 300 1.44 -10.35 -14.11
CA LEU A 300 0.82 -9.64 -15.23
C LEU A 300 1.48 -9.99 -16.57
N LYS A 301 2.82 -9.93 -16.60
CA LYS A 301 3.59 -10.29 -17.81
C LYS A 301 3.38 -11.74 -18.20
N THR A 302 3.32 -12.65 -17.24
CA THR A 302 3.05 -14.07 -17.49
C THR A 302 1.63 -14.29 -18.00
N TRP A 303 0.63 -13.62 -17.42
CA TRP A 303 -0.75 -13.73 -17.85
C TRP A 303 -0.96 -13.23 -19.29
N ALA A 304 -0.41 -12.07 -19.62
CA ALA A 304 -0.48 -11.44 -20.93
C ALA A 304 -1.90 -11.37 -21.53
N GLY A 305 -2.94 -11.35 -20.69
CA GLY A 305 -4.35 -11.33 -21.12
C GLY A 305 -4.91 -12.65 -21.64
N LYS A 306 -4.19 -13.76 -21.47
CA LYS A 306 -4.52 -15.06 -22.06
C LYS A 306 -5.02 -16.05 -21.00
N SER A 307 -6.13 -16.73 -21.29
CA SER A 307 -6.75 -17.71 -20.39
C SER A 307 -5.85 -18.92 -20.11
N GLU A 308 -5.10 -19.37 -21.09
CA GLU A 308 -4.16 -20.50 -20.97
C GLU A 308 -2.99 -20.20 -20.02
N ASN A 309 -2.70 -18.93 -19.77
CA ASN A 309 -1.60 -18.50 -18.91
C ASN A 309 -2.03 -18.28 -17.43
N VAL A 310 -3.31 -18.39 -17.10
CA VAL A 310 -3.84 -18.10 -15.76
C VAL A 310 -3.10 -18.87 -14.66
N THR A 311 -2.96 -20.17 -14.81
CA THR A 311 -2.27 -21.02 -13.82
C THR A 311 -0.79 -20.63 -13.64
N ALA A 312 -0.09 -20.29 -14.71
CA ALA A 312 1.30 -19.86 -14.64
C ALA A 312 1.43 -18.50 -13.96
N ALA A 313 0.53 -17.56 -14.25
CA ALA A 313 0.49 -16.23 -13.62
C ALA A 313 0.18 -16.31 -12.12
N GLN A 314 -0.77 -17.16 -11.73
CA GLN A 314 -1.08 -17.43 -10.33
C GLN A 314 0.13 -17.98 -9.56
N LYS A 315 0.88 -18.91 -10.15
CA LYS A 315 2.12 -19.42 -9.55
C LYS A 315 3.15 -18.32 -9.33
N ARG A 316 3.30 -17.37 -10.28
CA ARG A 316 4.18 -16.21 -10.11
C ARG A 316 3.73 -15.30 -8.96
N LEU A 317 2.43 -15.01 -8.86
CA LEU A 317 1.90 -14.24 -7.74
C LEU A 317 2.18 -14.91 -6.39
N ILE A 318 1.91 -16.20 -6.28
CA ILE A 318 2.17 -16.98 -5.05
C ILE A 318 3.66 -16.98 -4.70
N GLN A 319 4.55 -17.18 -5.68
CA GLN A 319 5.99 -17.13 -5.47
C GLN A 319 6.42 -15.76 -4.90
N ARG A 320 5.96 -14.64 -5.49
CA ARG A 320 6.26 -13.29 -4.98
C ARG A 320 5.71 -13.09 -3.57
N ALA A 321 4.47 -13.50 -3.32
CA ALA A 321 3.85 -13.40 -2.00
C ALA A 321 4.60 -14.21 -0.93
N GLN A 322 5.07 -15.40 -1.28
CA GLN A 322 5.88 -16.27 -0.41
C GLN A 322 7.24 -15.62 -0.08
N LEU A 323 7.94 -15.06 -1.07
CA LEU A 323 9.22 -14.39 -0.85
C LEU A 323 9.08 -13.16 0.05
N ASN A 324 8.03 -12.36 -0.13
CA ASN A 324 7.75 -11.20 0.73
C ASN A 324 7.34 -11.63 2.15
N SER A 325 6.59 -12.73 2.30
CA SER A 325 6.29 -13.31 3.61
C SER A 325 7.57 -13.80 4.31
N ALA A 326 8.48 -14.45 3.58
CA ALA A 326 9.79 -14.83 4.09
C ALA A 326 10.61 -13.60 4.55
N ALA A 327 10.52 -12.47 3.83
CA ALA A 327 11.16 -11.21 4.24
C ALA A 327 10.54 -10.64 5.54
N CYS A 328 9.23 -10.75 5.74
CA CYS A 328 8.60 -10.42 7.02
C CYS A 328 9.13 -11.30 8.16
N ALA A 329 9.40 -12.56 7.90
CA ALA A 329 9.98 -13.51 8.87
C ALA A 329 11.50 -13.38 9.04
N ALA A 330 12.19 -12.48 8.33
CA ALA A 330 13.66 -12.37 8.25
C ALA A 330 14.35 -13.63 7.68
N LYS A 331 13.68 -14.32 6.75
CA LYS A 331 14.11 -15.62 6.17
C LYS A 331 14.27 -15.56 4.62
N TYR A 332 14.23 -14.38 4.02
CA TYR A 332 14.46 -14.24 2.59
C TYR A 332 15.94 -14.50 2.26
N MET A 333 16.20 -15.43 1.36
CA MET A 333 17.56 -15.87 0.97
C MET A 333 17.95 -15.43 -0.45
N GLY A 334 17.21 -14.50 -1.02
CA GLY A 334 17.38 -14.06 -2.42
C GLY A 334 16.33 -14.66 -3.35
N GLU A 335 16.35 -14.21 -4.61
CA GLU A 335 15.51 -14.81 -5.65
C GLU A 335 16.05 -16.22 -5.94
N ALA A 336 15.17 -17.21 -5.95
CA ALA A 336 15.54 -18.53 -6.42
C ALA A 336 15.94 -18.44 -7.90
N ALA A 337 17.10 -18.97 -8.25
CA ALA A 337 17.61 -19.03 -9.60
C ALA A 337 16.68 -19.85 -10.53
#